data_3f8b5151c017d838d17e36fe98cff74f
#
_entry.id   3f8b5151c017d838d17e36fe98cff74f
#
_cell.length_a   1.000
_cell.length_b   1.000
_cell.length_c   1.000
_cell.angle_alpha   90.00
_cell.angle_beta   90.00
_cell.angle_gamma   90.00
#
_symmetry.space_group_name_H-M   'P 1'
#
loop_
_entity.id
_entity.type
_entity.pdbx_description
1 polymer ?
#
loop_
_entity_poly.entity_id
_entity_poly.type
_entity_poly.pdbx_seq_one_letter_code
_entity_poly.pdbx_strand_id
1 'polypeptide(L)'
;MLSVPSVFFRPKDREEESDAAREKFFVPESDHLTLLNVYLRAKQYKFDAQWCTKHFIHAKGIRKAREVHAQLLDLMKQQKLTPRSCGGSWDIVRKSICSAYFYNSSKIKGIGEYINMLSGIPSALHPSSALFGLGYTPDYLVYHELISTTKEYMSCVTAVEGEWLAEAGPMFFSVKESFESTLKRRQQEKLDAAAMEKDMKRKEEEEEDRKERERIAAAKQRAKLSSSSRRGTAVATPGRLANSTPKFMPRKKGRRMGL
;
A
#
# COMPACT_ATOMS: atom_id res chain seq x y z
N MET A 1 12.80 -0.52 16.46
CA MET A 1 13.84 -0.75 15.44
C MET A 1 14.97 0.27 15.60
N LEU A 2 14.70 1.56 15.72
CA LEU A 2 15.73 2.62 15.89
C LEU A 2 16.62 2.46 17.13
N SER A 3 16.13 1.81 18.20
CA SER A 3 16.94 1.51 19.41
C SER A 3 17.94 0.36 19.23
N VAL A 4 18.06 -0.19 18.03
CA VAL A 4 19.01 -1.25 17.69
C VAL A 4 20.08 -0.68 16.77
N PRO A 5 21.38 -0.84 17.08
CA PRO A 5 22.45 -0.14 16.38
C PRO A 5 22.56 -0.49 14.89
N SER A 6 22.32 -1.72 14.52
CA SER A 6 22.23 -2.13 13.12
C SER A 6 21.33 -3.35 12.99
N VAL A 7 20.40 -3.28 12.06
CA VAL A 7 19.48 -4.38 11.75
C VAL A 7 20.07 -5.31 10.70
N PHE A 8 20.75 -4.75 9.73
CA PHE A 8 21.38 -5.49 8.64
C PHE A 8 22.87 -5.68 8.91
N PHE A 9 23.41 -6.80 8.46
CA PHE A 9 24.86 -7.03 8.42
C PHE A 9 25.32 -7.28 6.99
N ARG A 10 26.53 -6.83 6.67
CA ARG A 10 27.12 -6.90 5.35
C ARG A 10 28.47 -7.61 5.43
N PRO A 11 28.52 -8.95 5.29
CA PRO A 11 29.75 -9.69 5.31
C PRO A 11 30.60 -9.38 4.07
N LYS A 12 31.91 -9.25 4.25
CA LYS A 12 32.86 -8.89 3.17
C LYS A 12 32.84 -9.89 2.01
N ASP A 13 32.59 -11.16 2.30
CA ASP A 13 32.63 -12.24 1.29
C ASP A 13 31.33 -12.37 0.50
N ARG A 14 30.24 -11.70 0.94
CA ARG A 14 28.89 -11.83 0.37
C ARG A 14 28.15 -10.49 0.33
N GLU A 15 28.86 -9.43 -0.06
CA GLU A 15 28.32 -8.07 -0.06
C GLU A 15 27.14 -7.92 -1.02
N GLU A 16 27.29 -8.42 -2.28
CA GLU A 16 26.24 -8.31 -3.30
C GLU A 16 24.95 -9.06 -2.90
N GLU A 17 25.09 -10.25 -2.30
CA GLU A 17 23.95 -11.01 -1.83
C GLU A 17 23.23 -10.31 -0.67
N SER A 18 24.00 -9.69 0.22
CA SER A 18 23.47 -8.92 1.34
C SER A 18 22.70 -7.69 0.84
N ASP A 19 23.26 -6.97 -0.12
CA ASP A 19 22.65 -5.78 -0.70
C ASP A 19 21.36 -6.17 -1.45
N ALA A 20 21.38 -7.22 -2.27
CA ALA A 20 20.19 -7.76 -2.95
C ALA A 20 19.12 -8.27 -1.98
N ALA A 21 19.50 -8.84 -0.84
CA ALA A 21 18.56 -9.25 0.19
C ALA A 21 17.91 -8.06 0.89
N ARG A 22 18.67 -6.99 1.10
CA ARG A 22 18.22 -5.74 1.72
C ARG A 22 17.24 -4.98 0.84
N GLU A 23 17.51 -4.88 -0.47
CA GLU A 23 16.64 -4.22 -1.44
C GLU A 23 15.21 -4.77 -1.44
N LYS A 24 15.03 -6.06 -1.15
CA LYS A 24 13.70 -6.69 -1.07
C LYS A 24 12.81 -6.12 0.04
N PHE A 25 13.40 -5.44 1.00
CA PHE A 25 12.66 -4.80 2.09
C PHE A 25 12.47 -3.30 1.88
N PHE A 26 13.14 -2.72 0.90
CA PHE A 26 13.12 -1.28 0.68
C PHE A 26 11.71 -0.77 0.41
N VAL A 27 11.41 0.34 1.06
CA VAL A 27 10.28 1.20 0.78
C VAL A 27 10.87 2.51 0.26
N PRO A 28 10.69 2.83 -1.02
CA PRO A 28 11.40 3.93 -1.68
C PRO A 28 11.23 5.30 -1.02
N GLU A 29 10.18 5.47 -0.25
CA GLU A 29 9.85 6.76 0.37
C GLU A 29 10.38 6.89 1.80
N SER A 30 10.84 5.79 2.44
CA SER A 30 11.14 5.83 3.86
C SER A 30 12.01 4.67 4.35
N ASP A 31 13.13 5.02 4.96
CA ASP A 31 13.94 4.07 5.72
C ASP A 31 13.22 3.58 6.98
N HIS A 32 12.43 4.44 7.63
CA HIS A 32 11.63 4.03 8.79
C HIS A 32 10.60 2.96 8.41
N LEU A 33 9.94 3.12 7.27
CA LEU A 33 9.00 2.11 6.76
C LEU A 33 9.73 0.85 6.28
N THR A 34 10.93 0.97 5.74
CA THR A 34 11.81 -0.17 5.43
C THR A 34 12.09 -0.98 6.69
N LEU A 35 12.47 -0.34 7.78
CA LEU A 35 12.68 -1.00 9.08
C LEU A 35 11.39 -1.63 9.63
N LEU A 36 10.24 -0.97 9.46
CA LEU A 36 8.95 -1.53 9.82
C LEU A 36 8.63 -2.78 8.98
N ASN A 37 8.87 -2.73 7.68
CA ASN A 37 8.68 -3.87 6.79
C ASN A 37 9.52 -5.08 7.21
N VAL A 38 10.79 -4.87 7.56
CA VAL A 38 11.67 -5.91 8.11
C VAL A 38 11.07 -6.52 9.36
N TYR A 39 10.61 -5.69 10.30
CA TYR A 39 9.99 -6.16 11.54
C TYR A 39 8.72 -6.98 11.31
N LEU A 40 7.85 -6.51 10.43
CA LEU A 40 6.60 -7.20 10.08
C LEU A 40 6.87 -8.55 9.41
N ARG A 41 7.85 -8.61 8.51
CA ARG A 41 8.29 -9.87 7.91
C ARG A 41 8.88 -10.82 8.94
N ALA A 42 9.78 -10.35 9.79
CA ALA A 42 10.33 -11.16 10.87
C ALA A 42 9.23 -11.71 11.80
N LYS A 43 8.20 -10.91 12.09
CA LYS A 43 7.02 -11.33 12.86
C LYS A 43 6.24 -12.44 12.16
N GLN A 44 6.04 -12.37 10.85
CA GLN A 44 5.38 -13.43 10.06
C GLN A 44 6.12 -14.77 10.18
N TYR A 45 7.45 -14.74 10.19
CA TYR A 45 8.31 -15.91 10.37
C TYR A 45 8.65 -16.20 11.84
N LYS A 46 7.82 -15.71 12.78
CA LYS A 46 7.95 -15.95 14.24
C LYS A 46 9.33 -15.59 14.82
N PHE A 47 10.02 -14.62 14.20
CA PHE A 47 11.36 -14.18 14.57
C PHE A 47 12.42 -15.31 14.52
N ASP A 48 12.28 -16.21 13.55
CA ASP A 48 13.20 -17.32 13.35
C ASP A 48 14.61 -16.86 13.04
N ALA A 49 15.60 -17.51 13.69
CA ALA A 49 17.01 -17.15 13.53
C ALA A 49 17.56 -17.55 12.16
N GLN A 50 17.10 -18.67 11.59
CA GLN A 50 17.52 -19.14 10.26
C GLN A 50 17.03 -18.18 9.18
N TRP A 51 15.77 -17.74 9.30
CA TRP A 51 15.21 -16.73 8.40
C TRP A 51 16.03 -15.42 8.47
N CYS A 52 16.37 -14.95 9.67
CA CYS A 52 17.19 -13.74 9.83
C CYS A 52 18.57 -13.90 9.16
N THR A 53 19.26 -15.01 9.37
CA THR A 53 20.57 -15.27 8.76
C THR A 53 20.51 -15.32 7.25
N LYS A 54 19.48 -15.96 6.68
CA LYS A 54 19.24 -16.02 5.22
C LYS A 54 19.05 -14.63 4.58
N HIS A 55 18.50 -13.68 5.35
CA HIS A 55 18.21 -12.32 4.86
C HIS A 55 19.23 -11.29 5.37
N PHE A 56 20.37 -11.71 5.91
CA PHE A 56 21.42 -10.84 6.42
C PHE A 56 20.91 -9.86 7.49
N ILE A 57 20.06 -10.35 8.39
CA ILE A 57 19.46 -9.59 9.48
C ILE A 57 20.00 -10.10 10.82
N HIS A 58 20.39 -9.19 11.71
CA HIS A 58 20.83 -9.52 13.06
C HIS A 58 19.70 -10.05 13.94
N ALA A 59 19.64 -11.38 14.13
CA ALA A 59 18.59 -12.02 14.93
C ALA A 59 18.53 -11.49 16.39
N LYS A 60 19.68 -11.16 16.99
CA LYS A 60 19.73 -10.53 18.32
C LYS A 60 19.09 -9.14 18.31
N GLY A 61 19.34 -8.35 17.26
CA GLY A 61 18.75 -7.02 17.08
C GLY A 61 17.23 -7.09 16.97
N ILE A 62 16.70 -8.00 16.15
CA ILE A 62 15.25 -8.18 16.00
C ILE A 62 14.58 -8.64 17.31
N ARG A 63 15.22 -9.51 18.08
CA ARG A 63 14.70 -9.91 19.41
C ARG A 63 14.64 -8.72 20.35
N LYS A 64 15.71 -7.92 20.44
CA LYS A 64 15.72 -6.70 21.23
C LYS A 64 14.62 -5.72 20.78
N ALA A 65 14.45 -5.53 19.48
CA ALA A 65 13.38 -4.69 18.95
C ALA A 65 11.99 -5.19 19.37
N ARG A 66 11.76 -6.50 19.40
CA ARG A 66 10.51 -7.09 19.90
C ARG A 66 10.29 -6.81 21.40
N GLU A 67 11.33 -6.92 22.20
CA GLU A 67 11.26 -6.62 23.65
C GLU A 67 10.92 -5.15 23.89
N VAL A 68 11.62 -4.24 23.21
CA VAL A 68 11.33 -2.80 23.29
C VAL A 68 9.91 -2.49 22.81
N HIS A 69 9.46 -3.13 21.73
CA HIS A 69 8.07 -2.96 21.25
C HIS A 69 7.06 -3.39 22.32
N ALA A 70 7.28 -4.51 23.01
CA ALA A 70 6.41 -4.96 24.09
C ALA A 70 6.39 -3.96 25.25
N GLN A 71 7.55 -3.46 25.67
CA GLN A 71 7.65 -2.44 26.72
C GLN A 71 6.90 -1.15 26.34
N LEU A 72 7.04 -0.68 25.09
CA LEU A 72 6.31 0.51 24.61
C LEU A 72 4.79 0.29 24.60
N LEU A 73 4.32 -0.89 24.22
CA LEU A 73 2.90 -1.22 24.27
C LEU A 73 2.37 -1.23 25.72
N ASP A 74 3.15 -1.70 26.67
CA ASP A 74 2.75 -1.69 28.07
C ASP A 74 2.72 -0.26 28.64
N LEU A 75 3.67 0.59 28.26
CA LEU A 75 3.63 2.02 28.58
C LEU A 75 2.38 2.72 27.99
N MET A 76 2.03 2.42 26.74
CA MET A 76 0.80 2.96 26.12
C MET A 76 -0.44 2.52 26.89
N LYS A 77 -0.51 1.26 27.32
CA LYS A 77 -1.65 0.76 28.12
C LYS A 77 -1.74 1.50 29.48
N GLN A 78 -0.59 1.71 30.14
CA GLN A 78 -0.53 2.47 31.40
C GLN A 78 -1.04 3.90 31.21
N GLN A 79 -0.71 4.53 30.08
CA GLN A 79 -1.21 5.86 29.71
C GLN A 79 -2.63 5.85 29.14
N LYS A 80 -3.33 4.72 29.14
CA LYS A 80 -4.68 4.52 28.57
C LYS A 80 -4.78 4.89 27.10
N LEU A 81 -3.65 4.79 26.36
CA LEU A 81 -3.61 5.00 24.92
C LEU A 81 -3.90 3.69 24.19
N THR A 82 -4.94 3.68 23.36
CA THR A 82 -5.29 2.49 22.56
C THR A 82 -4.54 2.53 21.21
N PRO A 83 -3.69 1.53 20.90
CA PRO A 83 -3.07 1.44 19.59
C PRO A 83 -4.13 1.29 18.50
N ARG A 84 -4.02 2.08 17.43
CA ARG A 84 -4.86 1.97 16.24
C ARG A 84 -4.00 1.61 15.04
N SER A 85 -4.50 0.75 14.18
CA SER A 85 -3.83 0.42 12.92
C SER A 85 -4.38 1.30 11.81
N CYS A 86 -3.48 1.83 10.97
CA CYS A 86 -3.84 2.53 9.74
C CYS A 86 -3.97 1.59 8.52
N GLY A 87 -3.85 0.27 8.73
CA GLY A 87 -3.86 -0.71 7.63
C GLY A 87 -2.67 -0.50 6.68
N GLY A 88 -2.95 -0.30 5.40
CA GLY A 88 -1.93 -0.06 4.37
C GLY A 88 -1.62 1.42 4.09
N SER A 89 -2.24 2.35 4.80
CA SER A 89 -2.02 3.80 4.60
C SER A 89 -0.71 4.25 5.24
N TRP A 90 0.38 4.18 4.48
CA TRP A 90 1.73 4.50 4.97
C TRP A 90 1.97 6.00 5.11
N ASP A 91 1.21 6.83 4.43
CA ASP A 91 1.29 8.29 4.55
C ASP A 91 0.93 8.76 5.97
N ILE A 92 -0.02 8.11 6.63
CA ILE A 92 -0.36 8.40 8.03
C ILE A 92 0.84 8.12 8.94
N VAL A 93 1.59 7.04 8.68
CA VAL A 93 2.81 6.71 9.42
C VAL A 93 3.91 7.73 9.12
N ARG A 94 4.12 8.10 7.86
CA ARG A 94 5.09 9.14 7.45
C ARG A 94 4.77 10.48 8.11
N LYS A 95 3.49 10.88 8.13
CA LYS A 95 3.03 12.09 8.79
C LYS A 95 3.27 12.05 10.31
N SER A 96 3.05 10.90 10.94
CA SER A 96 3.36 10.70 12.36
C SER A 96 4.85 10.78 12.65
N ILE A 97 5.69 10.22 11.76
CA ILE A 97 7.14 10.34 11.85
C ILE A 97 7.55 11.81 11.66
N CYS A 98 6.98 12.52 10.70
CA CYS A 98 7.20 13.93 10.48
C CYS A 98 6.92 14.75 11.75
N SER A 99 5.81 14.51 12.43
CA SER A 99 5.45 15.22 13.67
C SER A 99 6.43 14.96 14.83
N ALA A 100 7.10 13.79 14.83
CA ALA A 100 8.10 13.46 15.84
C ALA A 100 9.51 14.01 15.50
N TYR A 101 9.82 14.17 14.22
CA TYR A 101 11.16 14.51 13.72
C TYR A 101 11.22 15.82 12.93
N PHE A 102 10.23 16.70 13.02
CA PHE A 102 10.19 17.95 12.25
C PHE A 102 11.41 18.87 12.51
N TYR A 103 12.06 18.79 13.67
CA TYR A 103 13.31 19.49 13.93
C TYR A 103 14.48 18.98 13.08
N ASN A 104 14.46 17.71 12.69
CA ASN A 104 15.45 17.08 11.84
C ASN A 104 14.95 17.05 10.39
N SER A 105 14.60 18.21 9.85
CA SER A 105 14.09 18.36 8.49
C SER A 105 15.12 18.96 7.56
N SER A 106 15.12 18.47 6.34
CA SER A 106 16.00 18.97 5.27
C SER A 106 15.23 19.21 3.99
N LYS A 107 15.66 20.22 3.24
CA LYS A 107 15.13 20.58 1.92
C LYS A 107 16.16 20.31 0.86
N ILE A 108 15.73 19.88 -0.33
CA ILE A 108 16.60 19.70 -1.49
C ILE A 108 17.21 21.03 -1.92
N LYS A 109 18.52 21.02 -2.19
CA LYS A 109 19.25 22.14 -2.76
C LYS A 109 19.69 21.86 -4.20
N GLY A 110 20.04 20.62 -4.48
CA GLY A 110 20.51 20.16 -5.78
C GLY A 110 20.43 18.63 -5.85
N ILE A 111 20.92 18.04 -6.90
CA ILE A 111 20.85 16.57 -7.10
C ILE A 111 21.61 15.85 -5.98
N GLY A 112 20.89 15.20 -5.09
CA GLY A 112 21.47 14.44 -3.98
C GLY A 112 22.03 15.29 -2.83
N GLU A 113 21.90 16.62 -2.88
CA GLU A 113 22.30 17.51 -1.80
C GLU A 113 21.10 18.14 -1.13
N TYR A 114 21.11 18.11 0.18
CA TYR A 114 20.07 18.66 1.04
C TYR A 114 20.65 19.70 1.98
N ILE A 115 19.81 20.57 2.48
CA ILE A 115 20.15 21.53 3.53
C ILE A 115 19.18 21.33 4.68
N ASN A 116 19.72 21.19 5.90
CA ASN A 116 18.92 21.22 7.09
C ASN A 116 18.18 22.57 7.19
N MET A 117 16.86 22.51 7.38
CA MET A 117 16.01 23.70 7.31
C MET A 117 16.17 24.63 8.52
N LEU A 118 16.61 24.11 9.66
CA LEU A 118 16.81 24.89 10.90
C LEU A 118 18.23 25.39 11.04
N SER A 119 19.24 24.55 10.77
CA SER A 119 20.64 24.90 10.97
C SER A 119 21.32 25.45 9.72
N GLY A 120 20.75 25.25 8.54
CA GLY A 120 21.36 25.60 7.25
C GLY A 120 22.57 24.73 6.87
N ILE A 121 22.86 23.67 7.59
CA ILE A 121 24.00 22.80 7.33
C ILE A 121 23.72 21.92 6.11
N PRO A 122 24.63 21.88 5.11
CA PRO A 122 24.49 20.98 3.98
C PRO A 122 24.66 19.54 4.43
N SER A 123 23.77 18.66 3.99
CA SER A 123 23.76 17.24 4.33
C SER A 123 23.45 16.40 3.10
N ALA A 124 23.90 15.15 3.10
CA ALA A 124 23.69 14.20 2.02
C ALA A 124 22.95 12.95 2.53
N LEU A 125 22.33 12.23 1.61
CA LEU A 125 21.73 10.94 1.94
C LEU A 125 22.85 9.93 2.25
N HIS A 126 22.66 9.16 3.31
CA HIS A 126 23.59 8.07 3.61
C HIS A 126 23.48 6.97 2.53
N PRO A 127 24.60 6.41 2.02
CA PRO A 127 24.58 5.39 0.96
C PRO A 127 23.75 4.15 1.31
N SER A 128 23.50 3.90 2.58
CA SER A 128 22.66 2.79 3.03
C SER A 128 21.17 3.11 3.07
N SER A 129 20.75 4.32 2.75
CA SER A 129 19.34 4.69 2.70
C SER A 129 18.64 4.05 1.50
N ALA A 130 17.38 3.68 1.68
CA ALA A 130 16.53 3.21 0.59
C ALA A 130 16.23 4.30 -0.45
N LEU A 131 16.40 5.56 -0.11
CA LEU A 131 16.25 6.70 -1.03
C LEU A 131 17.52 6.98 -1.85
N PHE A 132 18.65 6.40 -1.47
CA PHE A 132 19.91 6.62 -2.17
C PHE A 132 19.93 5.88 -3.52
N GLY A 133 20.22 6.57 -4.59
CA GLY A 133 20.40 5.95 -5.92
C GLY A 133 19.13 5.63 -6.70
N LEU A 134 17.94 5.86 -6.16
CA LEU A 134 16.67 5.55 -6.83
C LEU A 134 16.26 6.58 -7.92
N GLY A 135 17.03 7.63 -8.11
CA GLY A 135 16.68 8.71 -9.06
C GLY A 135 15.50 9.59 -8.62
N TYR A 136 14.82 9.23 -7.55
CA TYR A 136 13.78 10.03 -6.92
C TYR A 136 14.38 10.87 -5.79
N THR A 137 14.26 12.17 -5.90
CA THR A 137 14.76 13.13 -4.91
C THR A 137 13.58 13.93 -4.38
N PRO A 138 13.01 13.54 -3.22
CA PRO A 138 11.92 14.28 -2.59
C PRO A 138 12.38 15.68 -2.17
N ASP A 139 11.48 16.66 -2.25
CA ASP A 139 11.76 18.05 -1.91
C ASP A 139 12.09 18.22 -0.42
N TYR A 140 11.41 17.48 0.45
CA TYR A 140 11.58 17.55 1.90
C TYR A 140 11.78 16.17 2.50
N LEU A 141 12.67 16.13 3.47
CA LEU A 141 13.02 14.93 4.22
C LEU A 141 13.00 15.21 5.72
N VAL A 142 12.67 14.18 6.50
CA VAL A 142 13.02 14.11 7.92
C VAL A 142 13.95 12.94 8.16
N TYR A 143 14.85 13.07 9.11
CA TYR A 143 15.87 12.05 9.41
C TYR A 143 15.99 11.81 10.91
N HIS A 144 16.45 10.62 11.27
CA HIS A 144 16.62 10.23 12.67
C HIS A 144 17.85 10.90 13.29
N GLU A 145 19.00 10.81 12.63
CA GLU A 145 20.27 11.33 13.12
C GLU A 145 21.18 11.78 11.97
N LEU A 146 22.15 12.65 12.30
CA LEU A 146 23.24 13.03 11.41
C LEU A 146 24.50 12.25 11.80
N ILE A 147 25.15 11.67 10.80
CA ILE A 147 26.44 11.01 10.93
C ILE A 147 27.48 11.90 10.30
N SER A 148 28.34 12.52 11.13
CA SER A 148 29.42 13.37 10.68
C SER A 148 30.67 12.54 10.41
N THR A 149 31.08 12.50 9.14
CA THR A 149 32.33 11.88 8.71
C THR A 149 33.09 12.89 7.86
N THR A 150 33.32 12.62 6.57
CA THR A 150 33.84 13.61 5.60
C THR A 150 32.77 14.62 5.18
N LYS A 151 31.51 14.22 5.27
CA LYS A 151 30.30 15.03 5.05
C LYS A 151 29.30 14.70 6.15
N GLU A 152 28.31 15.56 6.31
CA GLU A 152 27.14 15.28 7.14
C GLU A 152 26.17 14.36 6.38
N TYR A 153 26.00 13.14 6.86
CA TYR A 153 25.07 12.17 6.28
C TYR A 153 23.81 12.02 7.13
N MET A 154 22.66 12.11 6.47
CA MET A 154 21.37 11.84 7.09
C MET A 154 21.14 10.33 7.14
N SER A 155 20.92 9.80 8.32
CA SER A 155 20.65 8.40 8.60
C SER A 155 19.17 8.19 8.90
N CYS A 156 18.61 7.13 8.37
CA CYS A 156 17.20 6.75 8.52
C CYS A 156 16.24 7.89 8.12
N VAL A 157 16.09 8.06 6.84
CA VAL A 157 15.38 9.19 6.20
C VAL A 157 13.96 8.81 5.82
N THR A 158 13.06 9.78 5.83
CA THR A 158 11.69 9.63 5.33
C THR A 158 11.31 10.85 4.53
N ALA A 159 10.79 10.64 3.32
CA ALA A 159 10.21 11.70 2.50
C ALA A 159 8.93 12.22 3.14
N VAL A 160 8.77 13.54 3.20
CA VAL A 160 7.63 14.22 3.80
C VAL A 160 7.14 15.34 2.91
N GLU A 161 5.88 15.72 3.11
CA GLU A 161 5.30 16.86 2.42
C GLU A 161 5.57 18.15 3.21
N GLY A 162 5.79 19.26 2.50
CA GLY A 162 6.02 20.56 3.14
C GLY A 162 4.86 21.00 4.02
N GLU A 163 3.63 20.62 3.69
CA GLU A 163 2.43 20.89 4.45
C GLU A 163 2.46 20.21 5.83
N TRP A 164 2.98 18.99 5.92
CA TRP A 164 3.09 18.27 7.19
C TRP A 164 4.13 18.91 8.12
N LEU A 165 5.20 19.46 7.57
CA LEU A 165 6.18 20.22 8.35
C LEU A 165 5.58 21.49 8.93
N ALA A 166 4.80 22.25 8.13
CA ALA A 166 4.14 23.45 8.60
C ALA A 166 3.06 23.14 9.66
N GLU A 167 2.35 22.02 9.51
CA GLU A 167 1.38 21.56 10.50
C GLU A 167 2.04 21.12 11.81
N ALA A 168 3.19 20.38 11.71
CA ALA A 168 3.91 19.89 12.88
C ALA A 168 4.65 20.99 13.64
N GLY A 169 5.19 21.99 12.92
CA GLY A 169 5.96 23.08 13.51
C GLY A 169 5.66 24.46 12.91
N PRO A 170 4.45 25.00 13.12
CA PRO A 170 4.03 26.28 12.49
C PRO A 170 4.89 27.48 12.89
N MET A 171 5.62 27.38 14.00
CA MET A 171 6.56 28.43 14.42
C MET A 171 7.86 28.45 13.57
N PHE A 172 8.20 27.35 12.93
CA PHE A 172 9.46 27.19 12.18
C PHE A 172 9.24 27.11 10.69
N PHE A 173 8.08 26.65 10.26
CA PHE A 173 7.79 26.38 8.86
C PHE A 173 6.53 27.11 8.41
N SER A 174 6.61 27.79 7.28
CA SER A 174 5.46 28.37 6.59
C SER A 174 5.43 27.86 5.16
N VAL A 175 4.29 27.37 4.71
CA VAL A 175 4.08 26.99 3.32
C VAL A 175 3.81 28.27 2.53
N LYS A 176 4.72 28.63 1.64
CA LYS A 176 4.38 29.57 0.59
C LYS A 176 3.63 28.78 -0.47
N GLU A 177 2.33 29.01 -0.57
CA GLU A 177 1.55 28.44 -1.66
C GLU A 177 2.10 28.97 -2.99
N SER A 178 2.87 28.13 -3.66
CA SER A 178 3.21 28.40 -5.06
C SER A 178 2.00 28.02 -5.91
N PHE A 179 1.66 28.89 -6.86
CA PHE A 179 0.58 28.64 -7.84
C PHE A 179 0.78 27.29 -8.57
N GLU A 180 2.02 26.88 -8.79
CA GLU A 180 2.35 25.59 -9.40
C GLU A 180 2.05 24.39 -8.50
N SER A 181 2.26 24.49 -7.18
CA SER A 181 1.97 23.40 -6.26
C SER A 181 0.45 23.17 -6.12
N THR A 182 -0.32 24.23 -6.15
CA THR A 182 -1.80 24.18 -6.14
C THR A 182 -2.33 23.56 -7.45
N LEU A 183 -1.70 23.86 -8.58
CA LEU A 183 -2.08 23.29 -9.89
C LEU A 183 -1.75 21.79 -9.96
N LYS A 184 -0.55 21.39 -9.51
CA LYS A 184 -0.14 19.98 -9.45
C LYS A 184 -1.04 19.18 -8.50
N ARG A 185 -1.37 19.72 -7.32
CA ARG A 185 -2.29 19.08 -6.38
C ARG A 185 -3.68 18.88 -6.99
N ARG A 186 -4.24 19.89 -7.64
CA ARG A 186 -5.53 19.76 -8.33
C ARG A 186 -5.52 18.77 -9.49
N GLN A 187 -4.40 18.65 -10.19
CA GLN A 187 -4.23 17.64 -11.25
C GLN A 187 -4.17 16.23 -10.64
N GLN A 188 -3.42 16.06 -9.56
CA GLN A 188 -3.32 14.78 -8.87
C GLN A 188 -4.66 14.35 -8.28
N GLU A 189 -5.35 15.25 -7.59
CA GLU A 189 -6.71 15.00 -7.05
C GLU A 189 -7.70 14.56 -8.16
N LYS A 190 -7.62 15.16 -9.35
CA LYS A 190 -8.44 14.74 -10.50
C LYS A 190 -8.07 13.35 -11.02
N LEU A 191 -6.79 13.02 -11.07
CA LEU A 191 -6.31 11.70 -11.48
C LEU A 191 -6.73 10.62 -10.49
N ASP A 192 -6.59 10.91 -9.19
CA ASP A 192 -6.97 9.99 -8.13
C ASP A 192 -8.50 9.78 -8.09
N ALA A 193 -9.28 10.85 -8.27
CA ALA A 193 -10.73 10.77 -8.39
C ALA A 193 -11.16 9.94 -9.61
N ALA A 194 -10.52 10.14 -10.76
CA ALA A 194 -10.81 9.36 -11.96
C ALA A 194 -10.41 7.89 -11.83
N ALA A 195 -9.32 7.60 -11.12
CA ALA A 195 -8.90 6.24 -10.81
C ALA A 195 -9.89 5.55 -9.87
N MET A 196 -10.33 6.26 -8.83
CA MET A 196 -11.33 5.76 -7.88
C MET A 196 -12.69 5.49 -8.55
N GLU A 197 -13.12 6.37 -9.46
CA GLU A 197 -14.36 6.16 -10.22
C GLU A 197 -14.27 4.92 -11.14
N LYS A 198 -13.13 4.71 -11.79
CA LYS A 198 -12.91 3.50 -12.61
C LYS A 198 -12.93 2.22 -11.77
N ASP A 199 -12.31 2.24 -10.59
CA ASP A 199 -12.31 1.09 -9.69
C ASP A 199 -13.70 0.81 -9.11
N MET A 200 -14.50 1.85 -8.86
CA MET A 200 -15.91 1.70 -8.46
C MET A 200 -16.71 1.04 -9.55
N LYS A 201 -16.65 1.55 -10.81
CA LYS A 201 -17.35 0.98 -11.96
C LYS A 201 -16.97 -0.48 -12.19
N ARG A 202 -15.67 -0.81 -12.12
CA ARG A 202 -15.24 -2.21 -12.27
C ARG A 202 -15.81 -3.12 -11.17
N LYS A 203 -15.87 -2.65 -9.93
CA LYS A 203 -16.47 -3.42 -8.83
C LYS A 203 -17.97 -3.60 -9.00
N GLU A 204 -18.68 -2.59 -9.51
CA GLU A 204 -20.10 -2.68 -9.81
C GLU A 204 -20.36 -3.69 -10.94
N GLU A 205 -19.59 -3.65 -12.01
CA GLU A 205 -19.66 -4.62 -13.12
C GLU A 205 -19.36 -6.06 -12.64
N GLU A 206 -18.33 -6.25 -11.83
CA GLU A 206 -17.99 -7.56 -11.23
C GLU A 206 -19.13 -8.09 -10.33
N GLU A 207 -19.79 -7.20 -9.60
CA GLU A 207 -20.90 -7.57 -8.71
C GLU A 207 -22.17 -7.90 -9.51
N GLU A 208 -22.45 -7.16 -10.59
CA GLU A 208 -23.55 -7.48 -11.51
C GLU A 208 -23.34 -8.81 -12.22
N ASP A 209 -22.14 -9.05 -12.74
CA ASP A 209 -21.77 -10.34 -13.36
C ASP A 209 -21.90 -11.50 -12.38
N ARG A 210 -21.51 -11.30 -11.12
CA ARG A 210 -21.69 -12.32 -10.07
C ARG A 210 -23.16 -12.61 -9.82
N LYS A 211 -23.99 -11.59 -9.68
CA LYS A 211 -25.45 -11.73 -9.50
C LYS A 211 -26.11 -12.43 -10.69
N GLU A 212 -25.68 -12.12 -11.91
CA GLU A 212 -26.18 -12.75 -13.14
C GLU A 212 -25.79 -14.25 -13.19
N ARG A 213 -24.53 -14.60 -12.86
CA ARG A 213 -24.08 -16.00 -12.76
C ARG A 213 -24.86 -16.78 -11.72
N GLU A 214 -25.16 -16.19 -10.56
CA GLU A 214 -25.97 -16.80 -9.50
C GLU A 214 -27.42 -17.01 -9.98
N ARG A 215 -28.02 -16.05 -10.68
CA ARG A 215 -29.36 -16.18 -11.31
C ARG A 215 -29.41 -17.32 -12.32
N ILE A 216 -28.42 -17.41 -13.19
CA ILE A 216 -28.30 -18.47 -14.20
C ILE A 216 -28.12 -19.85 -13.51
N ALA A 217 -27.29 -19.92 -12.47
CA ALA A 217 -27.09 -21.15 -11.71
C ALA A 217 -28.37 -21.61 -11.00
N ALA A 218 -29.09 -20.68 -10.37
CA ALA A 218 -30.38 -20.95 -9.73
C ALA A 218 -31.46 -21.39 -10.72
N ALA A 219 -31.51 -20.75 -11.90
CA ALA A 219 -32.41 -21.15 -12.98
C ALA A 219 -32.12 -22.57 -13.49
N LYS A 220 -30.84 -22.93 -13.68
CA LYS A 220 -30.41 -24.28 -14.07
C LYS A 220 -30.77 -25.32 -13.01
N GLN A 221 -30.63 -25.00 -11.71
CA GLN A 221 -31.07 -25.89 -10.63
C GLN A 221 -32.58 -26.11 -10.61
N ARG A 222 -33.39 -25.05 -10.77
CA ARG A 222 -34.83 -25.14 -10.87
C ARG A 222 -35.28 -25.97 -12.08
N ALA A 223 -34.62 -25.82 -13.22
CA ALA A 223 -34.88 -26.61 -14.43
C ALA A 223 -34.55 -28.11 -14.21
N LYS A 224 -33.48 -28.45 -13.51
CA LYS A 224 -33.10 -29.81 -13.15
C LYS A 224 -34.13 -30.45 -12.18
N LEU A 225 -34.61 -29.72 -11.20
CA LEU A 225 -35.64 -30.19 -10.27
C LEU A 225 -37.00 -30.43 -10.94
N SER A 226 -37.40 -29.57 -11.89
CA SER A 226 -38.62 -29.72 -12.67
C SER A 226 -38.56 -30.89 -13.65
N SER A 227 -37.39 -31.22 -14.19
CA SER A 227 -37.21 -32.39 -15.07
C SER A 227 -37.18 -33.73 -14.29
N SER A 228 -36.75 -33.71 -13.03
CA SER A 228 -36.74 -34.86 -12.15
C SER A 228 -38.16 -35.24 -11.66
N SER A 229 -39.07 -34.25 -11.55
CA SER A 229 -40.48 -34.49 -11.11
C SER A 229 -41.39 -35.06 -12.21
N ARG A 230 -40.92 -35.10 -13.48
CA ARG A 230 -41.70 -35.65 -14.60
C ARG A 230 -41.40 -37.12 -14.93
N ARG A 231 -40.61 -37.81 -14.11
CA ARG A 231 -40.34 -39.27 -14.25
C ARG A 231 -41.09 -40.12 -13.21
N GLY A 232 -42.34 -39.87 -13.06
CA GLY A 232 -43.15 -40.71 -12.18
C GLY A 232 -44.63 -40.62 -12.58
N THR A 233 -45.07 -41.67 -13.21
CA THR A 233 -46.42 -42.16 -13.51
C THR A 233 -46.83 -42.09 -14.97
N ALA A 234 -46.44 -43.14 -15.71
CA ALA A 234 -47.17 -43.59 -16.87
C ALA A 234 -48.34 -44.50 -16.38
N VAL A 235 -49.51 -43.98 -16.44
CA VAL A 235 -50.73 -44.83 -16.44
C VAL A 235 -51.34 -44.77 -17.83
N ALA A 236 -51.33 -45.92 -18.49
CA ALA A 236 -51.96 -46.12 -19.78
C ALA A 236 -53.48 -46.24 -19.60
N THR A 237 -54.24 -45.54 -20.45
CA THR A 237 -55.57 -45.96 -20.92
C THR A 237 -55.88 -45.39 -22.30
N PRO A 238 -56.59 -46.15 -23.19
CA PRO A 238 -56.60 -45.92 -24.60
C PRO A 238 -57.83 -45.21 -25.11
N GLY A 239 -57.70 -44.58 -26.30
CA GLY A 239 -58.79 -44.46 -27.25
C GLY A 239 -59.44 -43.07 -27.40
N ARG A 240 -59.27 -42.42 -28.48
CA ARG A 240 -60.20 -42.16 -29.60
C ARG A 240 -59.86 -40.92 -30.42
N LEU A 241 -59.53 -41.22 -31.63
CA LEU A 241 -59.82 -40.53 -32.89
C LEU A 241 -60.27 -39.07 -32.95
N ALA A 242 -59.56 -38.36 -33.82
CA ALA A 242 -60.03 -37.58 -35.00
C ALA A 242 -59.97 -36.05 -34.90
N ASN A 243 -59.22 -35.60 -35.89
CA ASN A 243 -59.48 -34.48 -36.84
C ASN A 243 -59.09 -33.05 -36.48
N SER A 244 -58.27 -32.66 -37.38
CA SER A 244 -58.26 -31.44 -38.21
C SER A 244 -57.33 -30.29 -37.82
N THR A 245 -56.35 -30.18 -38.69
CA THR A 245 -55.60 -28.95 -39.01
C THR A 245 -56.54 -27.77 -39.37
N PRO A 246 -56.13 -26.54 -39.30
CA PRO A 246 -55.22 -26.02 -40.33
C PRO A 246 -54.14 -25.00 -39.89
N LYS A 247 -53.11 -25.02 -40.69
CA LYS A 247 -52.09 -24.02 -40.99
C LYS A 247 -52.50 -22.56 -40.79
N PHE A 248 -51.63 -21.79 -40.22
CA PHE A 248 -51.41 -20.43 -40.66
C PHE A 248 -49.94 -20.04 -40.62
N MET A 249 -49.43 -19.58 -41.74
CA MET A 249 -48.09 -19.14 -42.03
C MET A 249 -47.93 -17.63 -41.78
N PRO A 250 -46.72 -17.09 -41.90
CA PRO A 250 -46.26 -15.94 -41.15
C PRO A 250 -46.44 -14.61 -41.88
N ARG A 251 -46.31 -13.50 -41.17
CA ARG A 251 -46.20 -12.18 -41.78
C ARG A 251 -44.95 -11.45 -41.33
N LYS A 252 -44.00 -11.33 -42.25
CA LYS A 252 -42.95 -10.31 -42.32
C LYS A 252 -43.57 -8.93 -42.54
N LYS A 253 -42.99 -7.91 -41.92
CA LYS A 253 -42.80 -6.51 -42.38
C LYS A 253 -42.35 -5.73 -41.14
N GLY A 254 -41.41 -4.82 -41.21
CA GLY A 254 -40.75 -4.10 -42.24
C GLY A 254 -39.85 -3.04 -41.59
N ARG A 255 -38.78 -2.88 -42.19
CA ARG A 255 -37.74 -1.86 -42.00
C ARG A 255 -38.35 -0.45 -42.07
N ARG A 256 -37.99 0.46 -41.18
CA ARG A 256 -37.92 1.90 -41.48
C ARG A 256 -36.72 2.53 -40.78
N MET A 257 -35.96 3.05 -41.61
CA MET A 257 -34.91 4.03 -41.60
C MET A 257 -35.40 5.43 -41.23
N GLY A 258 -34.48 6.23 -40.71
CA GLY A 258 -34.39 7.70 -40.90
C GLY A 258 -35.03 8.50 -39.76
N LEU A 259 -34.37 9.32 -39.07
CA LEU A 259 -33.53 10.50 -39.34
C LEU A 259 -32.65 10.75 -38.14
#